data_4e8db801ead40cee23eceb67fd382a06
#
_entry.id   4e8db801ead40cee23eceb67fd382a06
#
_cell.length_a   1.000
_cell.length_b   1.000
_cell.length_c   1.000
_cell.angle_alpha   90.00
_cell.angle_beta   90.00
_cell.angle_gamma   90.00
#
_symmetry.space_group_name_H-M   'P 1'
#
loop_
_entity.id
_entity.type
_entity.pdbx_description
1 polymer ?
#
loop_
_entity_poly.entity_id
_entity_poly.type
_entity_poly.pdbx_seq_one_letter_code
_entity_poly.pdbx_strand_id
1 'polypeptide(L)'
;VAAAGSRPVTAVAVATPSTPARPISQIDLHSAQATATGVAELDRVLGGGLVPGSVVLLAGEPGVGKSTLLLEVAHRTALAGRRALYVTGEESAGQVRLRAERTGALHDELFLAAESDLATVLGHLDVVDPALLIVDSVQTMSCAGVEGSPGGVSQVRAVASVLINTAKRRGLPVVLVGHVTKDGTVAGPRVLEHLVDVVLQFDGDRHSTLRMVRGIKNRFGAADEVGCFELTDDGIVGLPDPSGLFLSHRDGAVAGTAVTVVVEGKRPLLGEVQALVADSALANPRRAVSGLDSSRVAMILAVLERRGGVRLVGSDVYTATVGGMRVVEPAADLAVALAVASAAGDLLLPPHTVAIGEVGLAGEVRQVTGLRRRLAEAARLGFRHALVPPESALRVSGTGASVPPPEMRVHVVPDLAAALGWLHP
;
A
#
# COMPACT_ATOMS: atom_id res chain seq x y z
N VAL A 1 -59.71 -14.25 -10.75
CA VAL A 1 -58.42 -13.62 -10.44
C VAL A 1 -58.35 -13.47 -8.93
N ALA A 2 -57.69 -14.42 -8.24
CA ALA A 2 -57.52 -14.38 -6.79
C ALA A 2 -56.38 -13.45 -6.43
N ALA A 3 -56.65 -12.44 -5.60
CA ALA A 3 -55.66 -11.52 -5.07
C ALA A 3 -54.70 -12.30 -4.13
N ALA A 4 -53.39 -12.22 -4.41
CA ALA A 4 -52.32 -12.76 -3.55
C ALA A 4 -52.33 -11.98 -2.23
N GLY A 5 -52.70 -12.66 -1.14
CA GLY A 5 -52.69 -12.12 0.21
C GLY A 5 -51.30 -11.68 0.61
N SER A 6 -51.12 -10.41 0.94
CA SER A 6 -49.95 -9.90 1.61
C SER A 6 -49.78 -10.57 2.98
N ARG A 7 -48.69 -11.29 3.20
CA ARG A 7 -48.31 -11.80 4.52
C ARG A 7 -48.21 -10.62 5.50
N PRO A 8 -48.88 -10.66 6.66
CA PRO A 8 -48.76 -9.60 7.63
C PRO A 8 -47.28 -9.52 8.10
N VAL A 9 -46.73 -8.32 8.05
CA VAL A 9 -45.42 -8.04 8.66
C VAL A 9 -45.58 -8.29 10.16
N THR A 10 -44.93 -9.36 10.65
CA THR A 10 -44.93 -9.69 12.08
C THR A 10 -44.28 -8.53 12.83
N ALA A 11 -45.00 -7.90 13.73
CA ALA A 11 -44.47 -6.81 14.56
C ALA A 11 -43.27 -7.34 15.34
N VAL A 12 -42.10 -6.69 15.20
CA VAL A 12 -40.90 -7.03 15.97
C VAL A 12 -41.16 -6.67 17.43
N ALA A 13 -41.06 -7.67 18.33
CA ALA A 13 -41.19 -7.43 19.76
C ALA A 13 -40.10 -6.48 20.26
N VAL A 14 -40.50 -5.49 21.09
CA VAL A 14 -39.54 -4.57 21.73
C VAL A 14 -38.72 -5.37 22.76
N ALA A 15 -37.40 -5.40 22.57
CA ALA A 15 -36.46 -6.04 23.51
C ALA A 15 -35.80 -4.98 24.41
N THR A 16 -35.46 -5.38 25.63
CA THR A 16 -34.67 -4.53 26.53
C THR A 16 -33.27 -4.36 25.99
N PRO A 17 -32.77 -3.12 25.78
CA PRO A 17 -31.43 -2.90 25.29
C PRO A 17 -30.37 -3.47 26.26
N SER A 18 -29.37 -4.17 25.74
CA SER A 18 -28.23 -4.66 26.54
C SER A 18 -27.35 -3.52 27.04
N THR A 19 -27.36 -2.37 26.35
CA THR A 19 -26.68 -1.15 26.75
C THR A 19 -27.63 0.02 26.54
N PRO A 20 -27.95 0.82 27.57
CA PRO A 20 -28.83 1.98 27.41
C PRO A 20 -28.19 3.04 26.55
N ALA A 21 -29.01 3.73 25.74
CA ALA A 21 -28.56 4.91 24.98
C ALA A 21 -28.05 5.99 25.93
N ARG A 22 -26.92 6.60 25.57
CA ARG A 22 -26.33 7.72 26.32
C ARG A 22 -26.09 8.90 25.39
N PRO A 23 -26.08 10.15 25.89
CA PRO A 23 -25.62 11.29 25.12
C PRO A 23 -24.20 11.05 24.58
N ILE A 24 -23.95 11.42 23.34
CA ILE A 24 -22.63 11.19 22.69
C ILE A 24 -21.48 11.87 23.48
N SER A 25 -21.75 12.99 24.13
CA SER A 25 -20.80 13.70 24.99
C SER A 25 -20.39 12.93 26.25
N GLN A 26 -21.17 11.93 26.68
CA GLN A 26 -20.90 11.09 27.86
C GLN A 26 -20.24 9.75 27.51
N ILE A 27 -19.93 9.53 26.23
CA ILE A 27 -19.22 8.32 25.80
C ILE A 27 -17.72 8.56 26.04
N ASP A 28 -17.11 7.63 26.78
CA ASP A 28 -15.68 7.68 27.08
C ASP A 28 -14.84 7.42 25.81
N LEU A 29 -14.04 8.42 25.44
CA LEU A 29 -13.13 8.34 24.30
C LEU A 29 -11.86 7.51 24.58
N HIS A 30 -11.49 7.33 25.86
CA HIS A 30 -10.31 6.53 26.22
C HIS A 30 -10.50 5.06 25.83
N SER A 31 -11.72 4.55 25.88
CA SER A 31 -12.04 3.19 25.44
C SER A 31 -11.92 2.97 23.94
N ALA A 32 -11.78 4.03 23.14
CA ALA A 32 -11.64 3.98 21.69
C ALA A 32 -10.22 4.38 21.22
N GLN A 33 -9.27 4.57 22.13
CA GLN A 33 -7.90 4.91 21.75
C GLN A 33 -7.20 3.71 21.11
N ALA A 34 -6.53 3.95 19.97
CA ALA A 34 -5.75 2.95 19.30
C ALA A 34 -4.55 2.51 20.16
N THR A 35 -4.27 1.22 20.15
CA THR A 35 -3.09 0.65 20.79
C THR A 35 -2.10 0.27 19.69
N ALA A 36 -0.87 0.78 19.78
CA ALA A 36 0.18 0.47 18.82
C ALA A 36 0.41 -1.04 18.72
N THR A 37 0.61 -1.52 17.48
CA THR A 37 0.94 -2.92 17.20
C THR A 37 2.40 -3.24 17.53
N GLY A 38 3.23 -2.20 17.69
CA GLY A 38 4.68 -2.31 17.83
C GLY A 38 5.41 -2.45 16.50
N VAL A 39 4.67 -2.37 15.37
CA VAL A 39 5.21 -2.36 14.01
C VAL A 39 4.89 -1.00 13.40
N ALA A 40 5.85 -0.07 13.45
CA ALA A 40 5.62 1.35 13.15
C ALA A 40 5.00 1.61 11.75
N GLU A 41 5.42 0.87 10.74
CA GLU A 41 4.88 1.01 9.38
C GLU A 41 3.44 0.49 9.27
N LEU A 42 3.04 -0.49 10.08
CA LEU A 42 1.65 -0.93 10.18
C LEU A 42 0.81 0.07 10.98
N ASP A 43 1.36 0.58 12.08
CA ASP A 43 0.71 1.61 12.90
C ASP A 43 0.42 2.89 12.11
N ARG A 44 1.32 3.27 11.20
CA ARG A 44 1.11 4.36 10.24
C ARG A 44 -0.17 4.16 9.43
N VAL A 45 -0.35 2.97 8.85
CA VAL A 45 -1.49 2.67 7.98
C VAL A 45 -2.80 2.53 8.78
N LEU A 46 -2.69 2.04 10.01
CA LEU A 46 -3.82 1.91 10.93
C LEU A 46 -4.26 3.26 11.52
N GLY A 47 -3.39 4.29 11.47
CA GLY A 47 -3.66 5.58 12.10
C GLY A 47 -3.30 5.61 13.58
N GLY A 48 -2.28 4.83 13.98
CA GLY A 48 -1.74 4.76 15.35
C GLY A 48 -1.85 3.39 16.00
N GLY A 49 -2.48 2.41 15.37
CA GLY A 49 -2.59 1.05 15.89
C GLY A 49 -3.99 0.45 15.81
N LEU A 50 -4.23 -0.57 16.62
CA LEU A 50 -5.51 -1.29 16.68
C LEU A 50 -6.46 -0.65 17.69
N VAL A 51 -7.68 -0.33 17.26
CA VAL A 51 -8.74 0.21 18.12
C VAL A 51 -9.45 -0.95 18.83
N PRO A 52 -9.74 -0.84 20.14
CA PRO A 52 -10.49 -1.87 20.86
C PRO A 52 -11.84 -2.19 20.18
N GLY A 53 -12.13 -3.47 20.00
CA GLY A 53 -13.36 -3.92 19.35
C GLY A 53 -13.39 -3.75 17.83
N SER A 54 -12.31 -3.27 17.22
CA SER A 54 -12.22 -3.16 15.75
C SER A 54 -11.93 -4.49 15.08
N VAL A 55 -12.40 -4.62 13.84
CA VAL A 55 -12.05 -5.74 12.97
C VAL A 55 -11.32 -5.22 11.73
N VAL A 56 -10.09 -5.69 11.55
CA VAL A 56 -9.20 -5.38 10.45
C VAL A 56 -9.13 -6.57 9.50
N LEU A 57 -9.32 -6.34 8.22
CA LEU A 57 -9.08 -7.32 7.16
C LEU A 57 -7.74 -7.02 6.50
N LEU A 58 -6.80 -7.95 6.56
CA LEU A 58 -5.54 -7.92 5.80
C LEU A 58 -5.67 -8.83 4.57
N ALA A 59 -5.88 -8.25 3.41
CA ALA A 59 -6.04 -8.94 2.15
C ALA A 59 -4.76 -8.91 1.31
N GLY A 60 -4.52 -9.95 0.49
CA GLY A 60 -3.38 -9.98 -0.43
C GLY A 60 -3.16 -11.34 -1.05
N GLU A 61 -2.31 -11.42 -2.08
CA GLU A 61 -1.97 -12.68 -2.74
C GLU A 61 -1.31 -13.67 -1.77
N PRO A 62 -1.45 -14.99 -1.99
CA PRO A 62 -0.69 -16.00 -1.24
C PRO A 62 0.82 -15.78 -1.37
N GLY A 63 1.55 -15.97 -0.27
CA GLY A 63 3.02 -15.88 -0.26
C GLY A 63 3.62 -14.48 -0.18
N VAL A 64 2.81 -13.41 -0.11
CA VAL A 64 3.34 -12.03 0.01
C VAL A 64 3.92 -11.69 1.40
N GLY A 65 3.67 -12.51 2.43
CA GLY A 65 4.20 -12.29 3.78
C GLY A 65 3.17 -11.90 4.84
N LYS A 66 1.84 -12.02 4.56
CA LYS A 66 0.77 -11.66 5.51
C LYS A 66 0.92 -12.35 6.87
N SER A 67 1.05 -13.68 6.84
CA SER A 67 1.19 -14.50 8.06
C SER A 67 2.46 -14.19 8.83
N THR A 68 3.55 -13.82 8.15
CA THR A 68 4.81 -13.40 8.78
C THR A 68 4.65 -12.04 9.47
N LEU A 69 3.99 -11.07 8.82
CA LEU A 69 3.70 -9.77 9.43
C LEU A 69 2.81 -9.92 10.67
N LEU A 70 1.76 -10.74 10.58
CA LEU A 70 0.83 -10.89 11.70
C LEU A 70 1.43 -11.70 12.85
N LEU A 71 2.33 -12.63 12.57
CA LEU A 71 3.09 -13.32 13.62
C LEU A 71 3.99 -12.34 14.38
N GLU A 72 4.64 -11.40 13.67
CA GLU A 72 5.42 -10.32 14.29
C GLU A 72 4.52 -9.40 15.14
N VAL A 73 3.33 -9.01 14.66
CA VAL A 73 2.36 -8.22 15.44
C VAL A 73 1.94 -8.96 16.72
N ALA A 74 1.64 -10.27 16.61
CA ALA A 74 1.28 -11.08 17.77
C ALA A 74 2.45 -11.16 18.77
N HIS A 75 3.67 -11.35 18.29
CA HIS A 75 4.87 -11.36 19.10
C HIS A 75 5.11 -10.02 19.82
N ARG A 76 4.98 -8.89 19.11
CA ARG A 76 5.09 -7.55 19.73
C ARG A 76 4.03 -7.31 20.78
N THR A 77 2.81 -7.81 20.56
CA THR A 77 1.73 -7.76 21.55
C THR A 77 2.10 -8.56 22.81
N ALA A 78 2.67 -9.76 22.64
CA ALA A 78 3.14 -10.60 23.73
C ALA A 78 4.31 -9.99 24.50
N LEU A 79 5.29 -9.41 23.81
CA LEU A 79 6.42 -8.66 24.43
C LEU A 79 5.95 -7.47 25.27
N ALA A 80 4.81 -6.88 24.91
CA ALA A 80 4.19 -5.80 25.69
C ALA A 80 3.39 -6.33 26.93
N GLY A 81 3.52 -7.62 27.27
CA GLY A 81 2.85 -8.26 28.40
C GLY A 81 1.35 -8.51 28.16
N ARG A 82 0.88 -8.52 26.90
CA ARG A 82 -0.51 -8.73 26.56
C ARG A 82 -0.66 -10.05 25.77
N ARG A 83 -1.64 -10.86 26.12
CA ARG A 83 -1.87 -12.14 25.43
C ARG A 83 -2.32 -11.90 23.99
N ALA A 84 -1.71 -12.63 23.06
CA ALA A 84 -2.15 -12.70 21.68
C ALA A 84 -2.58 -14.12 21.35
N LEU A 85 -3.73 -14.30 20.71
CA LEU A 85 -4.18 -15.59 20.20
C LEU A 85 -4.09 -15.57 18.67
N TYR A 86 -3.24 -16.45 18.13
CA TYR A 86 -3.10 -16.70 16.70
C TYR A 86 -3.82 -18.00 16.35
N VAL A 87 -4.85 -17.91 15.52
CA VAL A 87 -5.63 -19.03 15.03
C VAL A 87 -5.27 -19.29 13.58
N THR A 88 -4.88 -20.50 13.25
CA THR A 88 -4.62 -20.94 11.89
C THR A 88 -5.55 -22.07 11.48
N GLY A 89 -6.19 -21.94 10.31
CA GLY A 89 -6.94 -23.02 9.69
C GLY A 89 -6.22 -23.62 8.47
N GLU A 90 -5.05 -23.10 8.10
CA GLU A 90 -4.30 -23.53 6.90
C GLU A 90 -3.07 -24.37 7.27
N GLU A 91 -2.37 -23.98 8.31
CA GLU A 91 -1.11 -24.59 8.71
C GLU A 91 -1.27 -25.38 10.02
N SER A 92 -0.49 -26.42 10.16
CA SER A 92 -0.40 -27.13 11.44
C SER A 92 0.32 -26.28 12.49
N ALA A 93 0.06 -26.53 13.76
CA ALA A 93 0.73 -25.85 14.86
C ALA A 93 2.27 -25.97 14.77
N GLY A 94 2.79 -27.11 14.31
CA GLY A 94 4.23 -27.31 14.10
C GLY A 94 4.83 -26.40 13.01
N GLN A 95 4.10 -26.19 11.92
CA GLN A 95 4.56 -25.30 10.83
C GLN A 95 4.62 -23.84 11.28
N VAL A 96 3.59 -23.36 11.99
CA VAL A 96 3.59 -22.01 12.56
C VAL A 96 4.70 -21.84 13.60
N ARG A 97 4.91 -22.89 14.45
CA ARG A 97 6.00 -22.89 15.45
C ARG A 97 7.39 -22.78 14.80
N LEU A 98 7.66 -23.54 13.73
CA LEU A 98 8.91 -23.46 12.99
C LEU A 98 9.13 -22.06 12.38
N ARG A 99 8.06 -21.44 11.87
CA ARG A 99 8.12 -20.04 11.40
C ARG A 99 8.43 -19.10 12.55
N ALA A 100 7.75 -19.22 13.69
CA ALA A 100 7.98 -18.41 14.87
C ALA A 100 9.41 -18.52 15.38
N GLU A 101 10.00 -19.72 15.37
CA GLU A 101 11.38 -19.94 15.75
C GLU A 101 12.36 -19.25 14.79
N ARG A 102 12.17 -19.40 13.48
CA ARG A 102 13.00 -18.76 12.45
C ARG A 102 12.95 -17.24 12.54
N THR A 103 11.78 -16.64 12.83
CA THR A 103 11.58 -15.18 12.91
C THR A 103 11.83 -14.63 14.33
N GLY A 104 12.23 -15.45 15.29
CA GLY A 104 12.43 -15.05 16.68
C GLY A 104 11.13 -14.67 17.42
N ALA A 105 9.96 -15.04 16.88
CA ALA A 105 8.65 -14.66 17.41
C ALA A 105 8.12 -15.67 18.46
N LEU A 106 8.97 -16.14 19.38
CA LEU A 106 8.60 -17.05 20.44
C LEU A 106 8.35 -16.29 21.75
N HIS A 107 7.17 -16.48 22.35
CA HIS A 107 6.84 -15.86 23.63
C HIS A 107 5.74 -16.65 24.35
N ASP A 108 5.77 -16.70 25.69
CA ASP A 108 4.80 -17.44 26.50
C ASP A 108 3.38 -16.84 26.46
N GLU A 109 3.26 -15.54 26.23
CA GLU A 109 1.98 -14.84 26.04
C GLU A 109 1.46 -14.85 24.59
N LEU A 110 2.14 -15.55 23.66
CA LEU A 110 1.68 -15.82 22.30
C LEU A 110 1.09 -17.22 22.21
N PHE A 111 -0.24 -17.28 22.18
CA PHE A 111 -1.00 -18.53 22.10
C PHE A 111 -1.31 -18.88 20.64
N LEU A 112 -1.20 -20.16 20.31
CA LEU A 112 -1.47 -20.70 18.98
C LEU A 112 -2.56 -21.76 19.05
N ALA A 113 -3.57 -21.64 18.19
CA ALA A 113 -4.58 -22.67 17.97
C ALA A 113 -4.64 -23.05 16.48
N ALA A 114 -4.50 -24.34 16.17
CA ALA A 114 -4.67 -24.87 14.81
C ALA A 114 -6.11 -25.41 14.70
N GLU A 115 -7.06 -24.51 14.40
CA GLU A 115 -8.50 -24.77 14.43
C GLU A 115 -9.19 -24.16 13.21
N SER A 116 -10.20 -24.86 12.71
CA SER A 116 -11.04 -24.37 11.61
C SER A 116 -12.51 -24.21 12.00
N ASP A 117 -12.93 -24.74 13.18
CA ASP A 117 -14.28 -24.56 13.67
C ASP A 117 -14.42 -23.30 14.53
N LEU A 118 -15.35 -22.41 14.15
CA LEU A 118 -15.57 -21.15 14.83
C LEU A 118 -15.99 -21.32 16.30
N ALA A 119 -16.79 -22.34 16.64
CA ALA A 119 -17.23 -22.56 18.02
C ALA A 119 -16.03 -22.88 18.90
N THR A 120 -15.10 -23.71 18.43
CA THR A 120 -13.84 -24.02 19.10
C THR A 120 -12.97 -22.79 19.30
N VAL A 121 -12.87 -21.94 18.28
CA VAL A 121 -12.15 -20.64 18.39
C VAL A 121 -12.75 -19.77 19.48
N LEU A 122 -14.08 -19.67 19.56
CA LEU A 122 -14.74 -18.91 20.62
C LEU A 122 -14.45 -19.49 22.01
N GLY A 123 -14.37 -20.84 22.14
CA GLY A 123 -13.95 -21.51 23.38
C GLY A 123 -12.53 -21.14 23.80
N HIS A 124 -11.59 -21.04 22.84
CA HIS A 124 -10.23 -20.56 23.13
C HIS A 124 -10.21 -19.10 23.63
N LEU A 125 -11.10 -18.22 23.11
CA LEU A 125 -11.20 -16.86 23.61
C LEU A 125 -11.62 -16.78 25.08
N ASP A 126 -12.46 -17.70 25.54
CA ASP A 126 -12.89 -17.74 26.93
C ASP A 126 -11.78 -18.23 27.88
N VAL A 127 -10.92 -19.14 27.41
CA VAL A 127 -9.80 -19.68 28.19
C VAL A 127 -8.59 -18.76 28.22
N VAL A 128 -8.20 -18.19 27.04
CA VAL A 128 -6.99 -17.41 26.90
C VAL A 128 -7.20 -15.95 27.31
N ASP A 129 -8.42 -15.41 27.11
CA ASP A 129 -8.75 -13.98 27.29
C ASP A 129 -7.72 -13.04 26.67
N PRO A 130 -7.55 -13.12 25.31
CA PRO A 130 -6.49 -12.39 24.63
C PRO A 130 -6.81 -10.90 24.44
N ALA A 131 -5.77 -10.08 24.37
CA ALA A 131 -5.85 -8.67 23.99
C ALA A 131 -5.81 -8.45 22.47
N LEU A 132 -5.49 -9.50 21.69
CA LEU A 132 -5.48 -9.51 20.23
C LEU A 132 -5.85 -10.90 19.73
N LEU A 133 -6.78 -10.97 18.77
CA LEU A 133 -7.09 -12.18 18.01
C LEU A 133 -6.64 -12.02 16.56
N ILE A 134 -5.91 -12.99 16.04
CA ILE A 134 -5.57 -13.12 14.63
C ILE A 134 -6.17 -14.42 14.08
N VAL A 135 -6.85 -14.35 12.92
CA VAL A 135 -7.43 -15.52 12.23
C VAL A 135 -6.84 -15.63 10.83
N ASP A 136 -6.05 -16.67 10.61
CA ASP A 136 -5.30 -16.92 9.37
C ASP A 136 -5.67 -18.31 8.80
N SER A 137 -6.60 -18.40 7.84
CA SER A 137 -7.38 -17.35 7.19
C SER A 137 -8.88 -17.50 7.46
N VAL A 138 -9.64 -16.43 7.21
CA VAL A 138 -11.11 -16.48 7.36
C VAL A 138 -11.77 -17.47 6.38
N GLN A 139 -11.10 -17.77 5.25
CA GLN A 139 -11.61 -18.70 4.24
C GLN A 139 -11.55 -20.17 4.68
N THR A 140 -10.68 -20.52 5.60
CA THR A 140 -10.57 -21.90 6.11
C THR A 140 -11.50 -22.18 7.27
N MET A 141 -12.11 -21.12 7.83
CA MET A 141 -13.02 -21.24 8.96
C MET A 141 -14.40 -21.75 8.53
N SER A 142 -15.02 -22.53 9.42
CA SER A 142 -16.38 -23.03 9.29
C SER A 142 -17.26 -22.59 10.46
N CYS A 143 -18.53 -22.37 10.16
CA CYS A 143 -19.56 -22.07 11.15
C CYS A 143 -20.67 -23.12 11.07
N ALA A 144 -20.87 -23.89 12.15
CA ALA A 144 -21.91 -24.87 12.20
C ALA A 144 -23.30 -24.27 11.96
N GLY A 145 -24.18 -25.03 11.28
CA GLY A 145 -25.53 -24.58 10.97
C GLY A 145 -25.65 -23.61 9.77
N VAL A 146 -24.55 -23.26 9.10
CA VAL A 146 -24.55 -22.47 7.87
C VAL A 146 -24.22 -23.39 6.69
N GLU A 147 -25.06 -23.37 5.67
CA GLU A 147 -24.86 -24.14 4.45
C GLU A 147 -23.66 -23.64 3.63
N GLY A 148 -22.97 -24.58 2.98
CA GLY A 148 -21.82 -24.33 2.11
C GLY A 148 -20.51 -24.84 2.67
N SER A 149 -19.51 -25.00 1.79
CA SER A 149 -18.15 -25.39 2.17
C SER A 149 -17.38 -24.21 2.77
N PRO A 150 -16.34 -24.48 3.59
CA PRO A 150 -15.39 -23.45 4.02
C PRO A 150 -14.88 -22.65 2.81
N GLY A 151 -14.70 -21.36 2.98
CA GLY A 151 -14.33 -20.44 1.90
C GLY A 151 -15.48 -19.95 1.01
N GLY A 152 -16.67 -20.59 1.10
CA GLY A 152 -17.87 -20.10 0.42
C GLY A 152 -18.40 -18.79 1.00
N VAL A 153 -19.10 -17.98 0.19
CA VAL A 153 -19.58 -16.64 0.58
C VAL A 153 -20.41 -16.68 1.86
N SER A 154 -21.33 -17.65 1.99
CA SER A 154 -22.20 -17.78 3.17
C SER A 154 -21.41 -18.07 4.44
N GLN A 155 -20.46 -18.99 4.38
CA GLN A 155 -19.59 -19.38 5.49
C GLN A 155 -18.71 -18.20 5.93
N VAL A 156 -18.00 -17.57 4.99
CA VAL A 156 -17.12 -16.42 5.26
C VAL A 156 -17.89 -15.25 5.89
N ARG A 157 -19.09 -14.97 5.40
CA ARG A 157 -19.96 -13.93 6.00
C ARG A 157 -20.42 -14.28 7.40
N ALA A 158 -20.81 -15.52 7.64
CA ALA A 158 -21.27 -15.96 8.95
C ALA A 158 -20.13 -15.89 9.97
N VAL A 159 -18.97 -16.44 9.65
CA VAL A 159 -17.75 -16.37 10.47
C VAL A 159 -17.40 -14.94 10.81
N ALA A 160 -17.30 -14.07 9.79
CA ALA A 160 -16.97 -12.66 10.00
C ALA A 160 -18.01 -11.95 10.87
N SER A 161 -19.31 -12.19 10.67
CA SER A 161 -20.37 -11.57 11.46
C SER A 161 -20.29 -11.94 12.95
N VAL A 162 -20.01 -13.22 13.25
CA VAL A 162 -19.84 -13.69 14.63
C VAL A 162 -18.59 -13.08 15.26
N LEU A 163 -17.46 -13.05 14.55
CA LEU A 163 -16.21 -12.46 15.04
C LEU A 163 -16.36 -10.94 15.26
N ILE A 164 -17.03 -10.22 14.37
CA ILE A 164 -17.32 -8.78 14.52
C ILE A 164 -18.16 -8.51 15.76
N ASN A 165 -19.21 -9.30 15.99
CA ASN A 165 -20.05 -9.17 17.18
C ASN A 165 -19.26 -9.49 18.46
N THR A 166 -18.38 -10.49 18.42
CA THR A 166 -17.52 -10.86 19.54
C THR A 166 -16.49 -9.80 19.83
N ALA A 167 -15.82 -9.25 18.79
CA ALA A 167 -14.89 -8.14 18.88
C ALA A 167 -15.53 -6.96 19.61
N LYS A 168 -16.69 -6.50 19.16
CA LYS A 168 -17.42 -5.36 19.74
C LYS A 168 -17.86 -5.57 21.19
N ARG A 169 -18.35 -6.77 21.51
CA ARG A 169 -18.80 -7.08 22.88
C ARG A 169 -17.66 -7.16 23.88
N ARG A 170 -16.49 -7.67 23.46
CA ARG A 170 -15.33 -7.86 24.34
C ARG A 170 -14.35 -6.69 24.32
N GLY A 171 -14.54 -5.71 23.42
CA GLY A 171 -13.51 -4.70 23.15
C GLY A 171 -12.23 -5.29 22.58
N LEU A 172 -12.29 -6.49 21.95
CA LEU A 172 -11.16 -7.24 21.45
C LEU A 172 -10.85 -6.83 20.01
N PRO A 173 -9.65 -6.30 19.70
CA PRO A 173 -9.20 -6.14 18.32
C PRO A 173 -9.05 -7.49 17.63
N VAL A 174 -9.58 -7.61 16.42
CA VAL A 174 -9.51 -8.82 15.60
C VAL A 174 -8.88 -8.51 14.25
N VAL A 175 -7.89 -9.28 13.84
CA VAL A 175 -7.29 -9.21 12.50
C VAL A 175 -7.64 -10.48 11.74
N LEU A 176 -8.30 -10.32 10.60
CA LEU A 176 -8.68 -11.40 9.70
C LEU A 176 -7.76 -11.39 8.49
N VAL A 177 -7.18 -12.54 8.16
CA VAL A 177 -6.44 -12.71 6.89
C VAL A 177 -7.42 -13.13 5.80
N GLY A 178 -7.31 -12.45 4.65
CA GLY A 178 -8.08 -12.77 3.45
C GLY A 178 -7.16 -13.00 2.24
N HIS A 179 -7.40 -14.08 1.48
CA HIS A 179 -6.69 -14.34 0.24
C HIS A 179 -7.43 -13.75 -0.95
N VAL A 180 -6.72 -13.04 -1.82
CA VAL A 180 -7.23 -12.58 -3.11
C VAL A 180 -6.91 -13.65 -4.13
N THR A 181 -7.93 -14.27 -4.73
CA THR A 181 -7.76 -15.20 -5.83
C THR A 181 -8.01 -14.49 -7.16
N LYS A 182 -7.18 -14.79 -8.16
CA LYS A 182 -7.30 -14.20 -9.52
C LYS A 182 -8.61 -14.61 -10.21
N ASP A 183 -9.17 -15.75 -9.82
CA ASP A 183 -10.31 -16.38 -10.52
C ASP A 183 -11.68 -16.09 -9.88
N GLY A 184 -11.75 -15.35 -8.79
CA GLY A 184 -13.01 -14.96 -8.14
C GLY A 184 -13.87 -16.11 -7.57
N THR A 185 -13.37 -17.35 -7.58
CA THR A 185 -14.13 -18.56 -7.17
C THR A 185 -14.21 -18.74 -5.66
N VAL A 186 -13.27 -18.18 -4.91
CA VAL A 186 -13.31 -18.14 -3.44
C VAL A 186 -13.85 -16.79 -3.02
N ALA A 187 -14.67 -16.74 -1.96
CA ALA A 187 -15.20 -15.49 -1.42
C ALA A 187 -14.03 -14.54 -1.09
N GLY A 188 -13.74 -13.66 -2.02
CA GLY A 188 -12.65 -12.71 -1.92
C GLY A 188 -12.92 -11.63 -0.86
N PRO A 189 -11.93 -10.81 -0.55
CA PRO A 189 -12.01 -9.72 0.43
C PRO A 189 -13.20 -8.79 0.21
N ARG A 190 -13.64 -8.58 -1.03
CA ARG A 190 -14.79 -7.73 -1.39
C ARG A 190 -16.08 -8.09 -0.63
N VAL A 191 -16.28 -9.36 -0.29
CA VAL A 191 -17.44 -9.81 0.48
C VAL A 191 -17.42 -9.25 1.90
N LEU A 192 -16.24 -9.03 2.47
CA LEU A 192 -16.01 -8.59 3.84
C LEU A 192 -15.77 -7.07 3.98
N GLU A 193 -15.39 -6.38 2.91
CA GLU A 193 -15.03 -4.95 2.93
C GLU A 193 -16.10 -4.06 3.59
N HIS A 194 -17.36 -4.39 3.37
CA HIS A 194 -18.48 -3.62 3.94
C HIS A 194 -18.74 -3.95 5.40
N LEU A 195 -18.34 -5.13 5.87
CA LEU A 195 -18.59 -5.61 7.23
C LEU A 195 -17.54 -5.14 8.23
N VAL A 196 -16.27 -5.13 7.83
CA VAL A 196 -15.14 -4.79 8.71
C VAL A 196 -14.91 -3.28 8.81
N ASP A 197 -14.16 -2.86 9.84
CA ASP A 197 -13.89 -1.45 10.12
C ASP A 197 -12.71 -0.92 9.31
N VAL A 198 -11.68 -1.76 9.11
CA VAL A 198 -10.46 -1.42 8.37
C VAL A 198 -10.19 -2.51 7.33
N VAL A 199 -9.80 -2.10 6.12
CA VAL A 199 -9.35 -2.99 5.05
C VAL A 199 -7.96 -2.57 4.64
N LEU A 200 -7.02 -3.47 4.77
CA LEU A 200 -5.64 -3.33 4.34
C LEU A 200 -5.37 -4.26 3.18
N GLN A 201 -4.67 -3.78 2.16
CA GLN A 201 -4.16 -4.59 1.07
C GLN A 201 -2.66 -4.75 1.20
N PHE A 202 -2.19 -5.99 1.16
CA PHE A 202 -0.79 -6.34 1.21
C PHE A 202 -0.33 -6.75 -0.18
N ASP A 203 0.54 -5.92 -0.75
CA ASP A 203 1.09 -6.08 -2.09
C ASP A 203 2.59 -6.37 -2.03
N GLY A 204 3.10 -7.13 -2.99
CA GLY A 204 4.53 -7.38 -3.16
C GLY A 204 4.81 -8.09 -4.47
N ASP A 205 5.92 -7.73 -5.10
CA ASP A 205 6.44 -8.44 -6.26
C ASP A 205 7.32 -9.62 -5.80
N ARG A 206 7.25 -10.75 -6.51
CA ARG A 206 8.05 -11.95 -6.20
C ARG A 206 9.56 -11.75 -6.44
N HIS A 207 9.90 -10.77 -7.25
CA HIS A 207 11.28 -10.44 -7.61
C HIS A 207 11.88 -9.29 -6.78
N SER A 208 11.11 -8.76 -5.82
CA SER A 208 11.54 -7.69 -4.93
C SER A 208 11.36 -8.12 -3.47
N THR A 209 12.25 -7.68 -2.59
CA THR A 209 12.09 -7.84 -1.14
C THR A 209 11.07 -6.86 -0.56
N LEU A 210 10.75 -5.78 -1.29
CA LEU A 210 9.80 -4.77 -0.86
C LEU A 210 8.38 -5.32 -0.79
N ARG A 211 7.72 -4.99 0.31
CA ARG A 211 6.30 -5.26 0.55
C ARG A 211 5.61 -3.96 0.95
N MET A 212 4.38 -3.78 0.49
CA MET A 212 3.59 -2.59 0.82
C MET A 212 2.25 -2.99 1.40
N VAL A 213 1.87 -2.35 2.51
CA VAL A 213 0.53 -2.44 3.09
C VAL A 213 -0.19 -1.14 2.81
N ARG A 214 -1.30 -1.19 2.09
CA ARG A 214 -2.12 -0.02 1.73
C ARG A 214 -3.42 -0.01 2.52
N GLY A 215 -3.77 1.14 3.07
CA GLY A 215 -5.09 1.36 3.64
C GLY A 215 -6.13 1.59 2.53
N ILE A 216 -7.05 0.63 2.34
CA ILE A 216 -8.15 0.76 1.38
C ILE A 216 -9.38 1.39 2.03
N LYS A 217 -9.61 1.05 3.28
CA LYS A 217 -10.69 1.58 4.11
C LYS A 217 -10.21 1.68 5.55
N ASN A 218 -10.46 2.81 6.19
CA ASN A 218 -10.18 2.99 7.61
C ASN A 218 -11.26 3.89 8.23
N ARG A 219 -12.05 3.35 9.18
CA ARG A 219 -13.07 4.11 9.90
C ARG A 219 -12.50 4.97 11.03
N PHE A 220 -11.26 4.70 11.45
CA PHE A 220 -10.62 5.32 12.60
C PHE A 220 -9.52 6.31 12.23
N GLY A 221 -9.18 6.36 10.95
CA GLY A 221 -8.08 7.20 10.46
C GLY A 221 -8.17 7.49 8.99
N ALA A 222 -7.08 8.00 8.44
CA ALA A 222 -6.99 8.27 7.01
C ALA A 222 -6.95 6.96 6.22
N ALA A 223 -7.73 6.86 5.18
CA ALA A 223 -7.50 5.92 4.09
C ALA A 223 -6.33 6.44 3.23
N ASP A 224 -5.79 5.62 2.36
CA ASP A 224 -4.68 5.94 1.44
C ASP A 224 -3.28 6.10 2.10
N GLU A 225 -3.10 5.67 3.34
CA GLU A 225 -1.76 5.53 3.93
C GLU A 225 -1.09 4.24 3.42
N VAL A 226 0.26 4.29 3.30
CA VAL A 226 1.07 3.15 2.86
C VAL A 226 2.21 2.91 3.83
N GLY A 227 2.30 1.68 4.33
CA GLY A 227 3.43 1.16 5.08
C GLY A 227 4.34 0.35 4.16
N CYS A 228 5.64 0.54 4.31
CA CYS A 228 6.64 -0.18 3.54
C CYS A 228 7.39 -1.15 4.44
N PHE A 229 7.68 -2.33 3.89
CA PHE A 229 8.34 -3.41 4.61
C PHE A 229 9.36 -4.07 3.71
N GLU A 230 10.37 -4.64 4.30
CA GLU A 230 11.31 -5.54 3.65
C GLU A 230 11.09 -6.96 4.15
N LEU A 231 10.91 -7.89 3.22
CA LEU A 231 10.86 -9.32 3.52
C LEU A 231 12.27 -9.88 3.45
N THR A 232 12.76 -10.39 4.59
CA THR A 232 14.08 -11.01 4.74
C THR A 232 13.93 -12.50 5.05
N ASP A 233 15.04 -13.23 5.06
CA ASP A 233 15.05 -14.65 5.46
C ASP A 233 14.62 -14.82 6.92
N ASP A 234 14.91 -13.84 7.77
CA ASP A 234 14.60 -13.85 9.20
C ASP A 234 13.22 -13.28 9.54
N GLY A 235 12.46 -12.78 8.55
CA GLY A 235 11.13 -12.25 8.81
C GLY A 235 10.75 -11.04 7.98
N ILE A 236 9.99 -10.14 8.56
CA ILE A 236 9.54 -8.90 7.91
C ILE A 236 9.89 -7.69 8.78
N VAL A 237 10.51 -6.70 8.19
CA VAL A 237 10.97 -5.50 8.88
C VAL A 237 10.29 -4.27 8.28
N GLY A 238 9.81 -3.37 9.13
CA GLY A 238 9.30 -2.08 8.68
C GLY A 238 10.41 -1.22 8.07
N LEU A 239 10.13 -0.62 6.91
CA LEU A 239 11.07 0.19 6.16
C LEU A 239 10.60 1.66 6.15
N PRO A 240 11.03 2.49 7.14
CA PRO A 240 10.62 3.88 7.24
C PRO A 240 11.06 4.73 6.05
N ASP A 241 12.16 4.35 5.41
CA ASP A 241 12.72 5.01 4.23
C ASP A 241 13.00 4.00 3.10
N PRO A 242 12.00 3.69 2.25
CA PRO A 242 12.18 2.77 1.14
C PRO A 242 12.89 3.40 -0.06
N SER A 243 13.09 4.72 -0.09
CA SER A 243 13.64 5.42 -1.26
C SER A 243 15.05 4.94 -1.62
N GLY A 244 15.82 4.47 -0.64
CA GLY A 244 17.13 3.88 -0.88
C GLY A 244 17.12 2.63 -1.78
N LEU A 245 16.01 1.90 -1.82
CA LEU A 245 15.83 0.73 -2.71
C LEU A 245 15.57 1.11 -4.17
N PHE A 246 15.11 2.34 -4.41
CA PHE A 246 14.66 2.82 -5.71
C PHE A 246 15.62 3.82 -6.35
N LEU A 247 16.77 4.03 -5.72
CA LEU A 247 17.84 4.88 -6.22
C LEU A 247 19.09 4.03 -6.41
N SER A 248 19.78 4.25 -7.52
CA SER A 248 21.08 3.61 -7.75
C SER A 248 22.13 4.23 -6.86
N HIS A 249 22.89 3.39 -6.14
CA HIS A 249 24.08 3.84 -5.42
C HIS A 249 25.24 4.04 -6.42
N ARG A 250 25.45 5.28 -6.85
CA ARG A 250 26.53 5.63 -7.79
C ARG A 250 27.24 6.88 -7.29
N ASP A 251 28.53 6.93 -7.49
CA ASP A 251 29.37 8.07 -7.11
C ASP A 251 29.34 9.24 -8.13
N GLY A 252 28.47 9.17 -9.15
CA GLY A 252 28.36 10.23 -10.17
C GLY A 252 27.09 10.15 -11.01
N ALA A 253 26.79 11.24 -11.73
CA ALA A 253 25.73 11.31 -12.70
C ALA A 253 26.06 10.38 -13.89
N VAL A 254 25.04 9.70 -14.41
CA VAL A 254 25.13 8.79 -15.56
C VAL A 254 24.07 9.19 -16.57
N ALA A 255 24.47 9.29 -17.84
CA ALA A 255 23.52 9.54 -18.91
C ALA A 255 22.42 8.47 -18.95
N GLY A 256 21.21 8.92 -19.26
CA GLY A 256 20.05 8.04 -19.25
C GLY A 256 19.38 7.86 -17.90
N THR A 257 19.69 8.65 -16.89
CA THR A 257 19.06 8.55 -15.56
C THR A 257 18.39 9.87 -15.15
N ALA A 258 17.22 9.75 -14.51
CA ALA A 258 16.52 10.86 -13.90
C ALA A 258 15.75 10.39 -12.66
N VAL A 259 15.72 11.20 -11.61
CA VAL A 259 14.97 10.90 -10.40
C VAL A 259 13.66 11.68 -10.37
N THR A 260 12.61 11.01 -9.95
CA THR A 260 11.29 11.61 -9.72
C THR A 260 10.79 11.32 -8.32
N VAL A 261 9.71 11.97 -7.92
CA VAL A 261 8.98 11.63 -6.69
C VAL A 261 7.56 11.24 -7.06
N VAL A 262 7.22 9.99 -6.82
CA VAL A 262 5.87 9.46 -6.99
C VAL A 262 5.12 9.47 -5.66
N VAL A 263 3.79 9.45 -5.69
CA VAL A 263 2.98 9.37 -4.48
C VAL A 263 2.15 8.09 -4.51
N GLU A 264 2.45 7.22 -3.57
CA GLU A 264 1.67 6.01 -3.30
C GLU A 264 0.70 6.28 -2.16
N GLY A 265 -0.59 6.46 -2.50
CA GLY A 265 -1.56 6.95 -1.53
C GLY A 265 -1.20 8.35 -1.02
N LYS A 266 -0.77 8.44 0.23
CA LYS A 266 -0.28 9.69 0.83
C LYS A 266 1.24 9.75 0.99
N ARG A 267 1.93 8.66 0.72
CA ARG A 267 3.38 8.54 0.91
C ARG A 267 4.13 8.94 -0.34
N PRO A 268 4.96 9.99 -0.30
CA PRO A 268 5.89 10.29 -1.37
C PRO A 268 7.06 9.31 -1.33
N LEU A 269 7.48 8.82 -2.49
CA LEU A 269 8.60 7.91 -2.67
C LEU A 269 9.46 8.42 -3.81
N LEU A 270 10.78 8.46 -3.63
CA LEU A 270 11.68 8.73 -4.73
C LEU A 270 11.86 7.47 -5.56
N GLY A 271 11.94 7.66 -6.87
CA GLY A 271 12.20 6.60 -7.83
C GLY A 271 13.10 7.08 -8.95
N GLU A 272 14.08 6.26 -9.32
CA GLU A 272 14.95 6.52 -10.46
C GLU A 272 14.39 5.86 -11.71
N VAL A 273 14.28 6.65 -12.76
CA VAL A 273 13.97 6.19 -14.12
C VAL A 273 15.28 6.09 -14.88
N GLN A 274 15.49 4.96 -15.52
CA GLN A 274 16.63 4.68 -16.39
C GLN A 274 16.17 4.49 -17.83
N ALA A 275 16.92 5.03 -18.77
CA ALA A 275 16.71 4.84 -20.18
C ALA A 275 18.02 4.46 -20.88
N LEU A 276 17.91 3.63 -21.91
CA LEU A 276 18.98 3.31 -22.84
C LEU A 276 18.45 3.51 -24.25
N VAL A 277 19.19 4.27 -25.06
CA VAL A 277 18.90 4.49 -26.47
C VAL A 277 20.09 3.97 -27.27
N ALA A 278 19.83 3.08 -28.21
CA ALA A 278 20.85 2.47 -29.04
C ALA A 278 20.39 2.40 -30.50
N ASP A 279 21.30 2.47 -31.45
CA ASP A 279 20.99 2.31 -32.87
C ASP A 279 20.35 0.95 -33.13
N SER A 280 19.24 0.95 -33.86
CA SER A 280 18.52 -0.27 -34.18
C SER A 280 18.86 -0.73 -35.61
N ALA A 281 19.24 -2.03 -35.72
CA ALA A 281 19.36 -2.68 -37.01
C ALA A 281 18.02 -3.21 -37.57
N LEU A 282 16.92 -3.04 -36.80
CA LEU A 282 15.60 -3.55 -37.14
C LEU A 282 14.78 -2.52 -37.92
N ALA A 283 13.98 -2.99 -38.89
CA ALA A 283 13.03 -2.10 -39.57
C ALA A 283 11.99 -1.48 -38.65
N ASN A 284 11.64 -2.20 -37.59
CA ASN A 284 10.79 -1.70 -36.50
C ASN A 284 11.60 -1.68 -35.18
N PRO A 285 12.12 -0.53 -34.76
CA PRO A 285 12.89 -0.39 -33.52
C PRO A 285 12.12 -0.84 -32.29
N ARG A 286 12.81 -1.44 -31.34
CA ARG A 286 12.22 -1.95 -30.11
C ARG A 286 11.87 -0.83 -29.13
N ARG A 287 10.75 -0.98 -28.44
CA ARG A 287 10.32 -0.13 -27.32
C ARG A 287 10.03 -1.06 -26.13
N ALA A 288 11.00 -1.21 -25.22
CA ALA A 288 10.86 -2.08 -24.06
C ALA A 288 10.69 -1.22 -22.80
N VAL A 289 9.71 -1.58 -21.98
CA VAL A 289 9.32 -0.81 -20.79
C VAL A 289 9.20 -1.76 -19.61
N SER A 290 9.83 -1.43 -18.49
CA SER A 290 9.75 -2.19 -17.24
C SER A 290 9.48 -1.24 -16.06
N GLY A 291 8.48 -1.55 -15.24
CA GLY A 291 8.10 -0.71 -14.09
C GLY A 291 7.36 0.59 -14.41
N LEU A 292 7.21 0.95 -15.68
CA LEU A 292 6.49 2.14 -16.16
C LEU A 292 5.24 1.74 -16.97
N ASP A 293 4.33 2.69 -17.21
CA ASP A 293 3.21 2.49 -18.13
C ASP A 293 3.69 2.62 -19.57
N SER A 294 3.56 1.54 -20.35
CA SER A 294 4.05 1.47 -21.74
C SER A 294 3.36 2.43 -22.69
N SER A 295 2.07 2.72 -22.47
CA SER A 295 1.30 3.66 -23.29
C SER A 295 1.76 5.09 -23.05
N ARG A 296 2.04 5.46 -21.78
CA ARG A 296 2.61 6.76 -21.45
C ARG A 296 4.01 6.94 -21.99
N VAL A 297 4.87 5.94 -21.84
CA VAL A 297 6.23 5.98 -22.42
C VAL A 297 6.17 6.20 -23.93
N ALA A 298 5.32 5.44 -24.66
CA ALA A 298 5.16 5.61 -26.09
C ALA A 298 4.72 7.04 -26.48
N MET A 299 3.81 7.64 -25.71
CA MET A 299 3.37 9.01 -25.90
C MET A 299 4.51 10.00 -25.65
N ILE A 300 5.28 9.84 -24.57
CA ILE A 300 6.43 10.69 -24.24
C ILE A 300 7.50 10.64 -25.34
N LEU A 301 7.80 9.46 -25.88
CA LEU A 301 8.74 9.32 -26.99
C LEU A 301 8.30 10.10 -28.23
N ALA A 302 7.01 10.04 -28.58
CA ALA A 302 6.46 10.81 -29.71
C ALA A 302 6.54 12.32 -29.47
N VAL A 303 6.31 12.79 -28.23
CA VAL A 303 6.44 14.22 -27.86
C VAL A 303 7.91 14.65 -27.90
N LEU A 304 8.83 13.84 -27.39
CA LEU A 304 10.27 14.09 -27.47
C LEU A 304 10.76 14.29 -28.91
N GLU A 305 10.35 13.40 -29.82
CA GLU A 305 10.70 13.55 -31.24
C GLU A 305 10.10 14.81 -31.85
N ARG A 306 8.81 15.04 -31.65
CA ARG A 306 8.09 16.09 -32.38
C ARG A 306 8.28 17.49 -31.77
N ARG A 307 8.41 17.58 -30.44
CA ARG A 307 8.47 18.87 -29.69
C ARG A 307 9.83 19.11 -29.05
N GLY A 308 10.51 18.04 -28.61
CA GLY A 308 11.83 18.15 -27.98
C GLY A 308 13.00 18.13 -28.96
N GLY A 309 12.77 17.79 -30.23
CA GLY A 309 13.84 17.68 -31.23
C GLY A 309 14.80 16.50 -30.99
N VAL A 310 14.46 15.57 -30.14
CA VAL A 310 15.27 14.37 -29.84
C VAL A 310 15.05 13.33 -30.93
N ARG A 311 16.12 12.92 -31.63
CA ARG A 311 16.02 11.92 -32.70
C ARG A 311 15.98 10.52 -32.12
N LEU A 312 14.83 9.85 -32.25
CA LEU A 312 14.60 8.46 -31.80
C LEU A 312 14.22 7.52 -32.96
N VAL A 313 14.09 8.08 -34.17
CA VAL A 313 13.86 7.29 -35.38
C VAL A 313 15.08 6.41 -35.65
N GLY A 314 14.86 5.09 -35.80
CA GLY A 314 15.94 4.13 -36.02
C GLY A 314 16.68 3.71 -34.77
N SER A 315 16.23 4.10 -33.58
CA SER A 315 16.86 3.69 -32.33
C SER A 315 15.95 2.80 -31.51
N ASP A 316 16.51 1.75 -30.92
CA ASP A 316 15.87 0.97 -29.85
C ASP A 316 15.85 1.80 -28.56
N VAL A 317 14.73 1.81 -27.86
CA VAL A 317 14.57 2.52 -26.58
C VAL A 317 14.13 1.54 -25.50
N TYR A 318 14.89 1.49 -24.44
CA TYR A 318 14.62 0.71 -23.24
C TYR A 318 14.42 1.66 -22.09
N THR A 319 13.35 1.49 -21.32
CA THR A 319 13.09 2.29 -20.11
C THR A 319 12.75 1.39 -18.95
N ALA A 320 13.31 1.68 -17.79
CA ALA A 320 13.07 0.90 -16.58
C ALA A 320 13.07 1.78 -15.33
N THR A 321 12.44 1.29 -14.28
CA THR A 321 12.59 1.81 -12.92
C THR A 321 13.58 0.97 -12.13
N VAL A 322 14.24 1.57 -11.17
CA VAL A 322 15.16 0.87 -10.25
C VAL A 322 14.38 0.19 -9.12
N GLY A 323 14.89 -0.93 -8.62
CA GLY A 323 14.34 -1.64 -7.45
C GLY A 323 12.96 -2.28 -7.64
N GLY A 324 12.50 -2.46 -8.89
CA GLY A 324 11.18 -3.05 -9.18
C GLY A 324 10.00 -2.13 -8.87
N MET A 325 10.23 -0.83 -8.68
CA MET A 325 9.17 0.15 -8.46
C MET A 325 8.21 0.20 -9.65
N ARG A 326 6.89 0.19 -9.39
CA ARG A 326 5.89 0.46 -10.42
C ARG A 326 5.49 1.91 -10.39
N VAL A 327 5.75 2.63 -11.47
CA VAL A 327 5.42 4.04 -11.64
C VAL A 327 4.39 4.17 -12.76
N VAL A 328 3.16 4.45 -12.40
CA VAL A 328 2.02 4.57 -13.34
C VAL A 328 1.43 5.97 -13.35
N GLU A 329 1.87 6.84 -12.43
CA GLU A 329 1.32 8.19 -12.34
C GLU A 329 2.00 9.16 -13.32
N PRO A 330 1.23 10.12 -13.88
CA PRO A 330 1.73 11.10 -14.83
C PRO A 330 2.84 12.01 -14.29
N ALA A 331 2.95 12.15 -12.99
CA ALA A 331 3.98 13.00 -12.37
C ALA A 331 5.43 12.62 -12.73
N ALA A 332 5.65 11.38 -13.18
CA ALA A 332 6.95 10.88 -13.59
C ALA A 332 7.30 11.14 -15.05
N ASP A 333 6.36 11.64 -15.86
CA ASP A 333 6.56 11.82 -17.30
C ASP A 333 7.79 12.70 -17.62
N LEU A 334 7.97 13.77 -16.86
CA LEU A 334 9.11 14.67 -17.05
C LEU A 334 10.45 13.95 -16.81
N ALA A 335 10.52 13.08 -15.80
CA ALA A 335 11.71 12.27 -15.53
C ALA A 335 11.95 11.24 -16.64
N VAL A 336 10.89 10.58 -17.14
CA VAL A 336 10.99 9.67 -18.28
C VAL A 336 11.53 10.39 -19.51
N ALA A 337 10.99 11.59 -19.82
CA ALA A 337 11.42 12.40 -20.93
C ALA A 337 12.90 12.79 -20.82
N LEU A 338 13.33 13.27 -19.64
CA LEU A 338 14.71 13.65 -19.38
C LEU A 338 15.65 12.46 -19.43
N ALA A 339 15.30 11.31 -18.87
CA ALA A 339 16.12 10.10 -18.93
C ALA A 339 16.33 9.64 -20.38
N VAL A 340 15.27 9.62 -21.21
CA VAL A 340 15.38 9.24 -22.61
C VAL A 340 16.22 10.25 -23.41
N ALA A 341 15.99 11.54 -23.23
CA ALA A 341 16.75 12.59 -23.91
C ALA A 341 18.24 12.58 -23.51
N SER A 342 18.49 12.36 -22.23
CA SER A 342 19.84 12.17 -21.65
C SER A 342 20.56 10.99 -22.32
N ALA A 343 19.89 9.84 -22.39
CA ALA A 343 20.44 8.65 -23.06
C ALA A 343 20.69 8.83 -24.56
N ALA A 344 19.80 9.55 -25.26
CA ALA A 344 19.92 9.79 -26.70
C ALA A 344 21.04 10.76 -27.06
N GLY A 345 21.36 11.70 -26.18
CA GLY A 345 22.39 12.73 -26.39
C GLY A 345 23.68 12.50 -25.63
N ASP A 346 23.78 11.43 -24.84
CA ASP A 346 24.87 11.18 -23.88
C ASP A 346 25.11 12.41 -22.95
N LEU A 347 24.01 13.02 -22.50
CA LEU A 347 23.98 14.22 -21.68
C LEU A 347 23.64 13.89 -20.22
N LEU A 348 24.14 14.67 -19.28
CA LEU A 348 23.93 14.46 -17.86
C LEU A 348 22.88 15.42 -17.29
N LEU A 349 22.04 14.94 -16.40
CA LEU A 349 21.24 15.78 -15.53
C LEU A 349 22.10 16.16 -14.31
N PRO A 350 22.08 17.45 -13.86
CA PRO A 350 22.84 17.84 -12.68
C PRO A 350 22.53 16.94 -11.47
N PRO A 351 23.54 16.57 -10.67
CA PRO A 351 23.34 15.71 -9.50
C PRO A 351 22.37 16.33 -8.51
N HIS A 352 21.73 15.50 -7.69
CA HIS A 352 20.73 15.94 -6.71
C HIS A 352 19.54 16.70 -7.30
N THR A 353 19.15 16.37 -8.54
CA THR A 353 17.99 16.96 -9.24
C THR A 353 16.85 15.94 -9.29
N VAL A 354 15.64 16.39 -8.94
CA VAL A 354 14.38 15.67 -9.18
C VAL A 354 13.58 16.35 -10.28
N ALA A 355 12.90 15.56 -11.11
CA ALA A 355 12.02 16.04 -12.16
C ALA A 355 10.59 15.55 -11.91
N ILE A 356 9.64 16.49 -11.79
CA ILE A 356 8.27 16.19 -11.38
C ILE A 356 7.33 16.97 -12.29
N GLY A 357 6.52 16.28 -13.10
CA GLY A 357 5.57 16.93 -14.00
C GLY A 357 4.94 15.96 -14.98
N GLU A 358 3.69 16.19 -15.36
CA GLU A 358 3.03 15.51 -16.46
C GLU A 358 3.41 16.18 -17.78
N VAL A 359 3.74 15.40 -18.81
CA VAL A 359 4.06 15.92 -20.15
C VAL A 359 2.82 15.80 -21.04
N GLY A 360 2.33 16.94 -21.54
CA GLY A 360 1.23 17.00 -22.48
C GLY A 360 1.67 16.78 -23.94
N LEU A 361 0.72 16.47 -24.82
CA LEU A 361 1.00 16.20 -26.25
C LEU A 361 1.51 17.42 -27.04
N ALA A 362 1.27 18.65 -26.56
CA ALA A 362 1.84 19.86 -27.15
C ALA A 362 3.25 20.17 -26.63
N GLY A 363 3.76 19.39 -25.68
CA GLY A 363 5.08 19.56 -25.07
C GLY A 363 5.07 20.37 -23.80
N GLU A 364 3.91 20.81 -23.32
CA GLU A 364 3.77 21.55 -22.07
C GLU A 364 3.99 20.63 -20.85
N VAL A 365 4.53 21.19 -19.78
CA VAL A 365 4.65 20.51 -18.48
C VAL A 365 3.49 20.93 -17.60
N ARG A 366 2.66 19.96 -17.21
CA ARG A 366 1.40 20.15 -16.48
C ARG A 366 1.54 19.87 -15.00
N GLN A 367 0.60 20.44 -14.27
CA GLN A 367 0.45 20.28 -12.82
C GLN A 367 0.30 18.83 -12.39
N VAL A 368 0.83 18.53 -11.19
CA VAL A 368 0.69 17.26 -10.53
C VAL A 368 0.15 17.46 -9.11
N THR A 369 -0.59 16.49 -8.62
CA THR A 369 -1.12 16.52 -7.26
C THR A 369 -0.01 16.34 -6.21
N GLY A 370 -0.15 17.00 -5.06
CA GLY A 370 0.74 16.79 -3.93
C GLY A 370 2.17 17.30 -4.11
N LEU A 371 2.43 18.25 -5.01
CA LEU A 371 3.78 18.77 -5.31
C LEU A 371 4.55 19.17 -4.04
N ARG A 372 3.89 19.84 -3.08
CA ARG A 372 4.52 20.23 -1.81
C ARG A 372 5.12 19.07 -1.04
N ARG A 373 4.37 17.96 -0.90
CA ARG A 373 4.85 16.77 -0.19
C ARG A 373 5.98 16.07 -0.93
N ARG A 374 5.95 16.09 -2.27
CA ARG A 374 7.01 15.55 -3.11
C ARG A 374 8.31 16.32 -2.93
N LEU A 375 8.24 17.65 -2.94
CA LEU A 375 9.41 18.52 -2.72
C LEU A 375 9.97 18.36 -1.30
N ALA A 376 9.10 18.28 -0.29
CA ALA A 376 9.53 18.05 1.10
C ALA A 376 10.29 16.73 1.26
N GLU A 377 9.82 15.65 0.62
CA GLU A 377 10.50 14.36 0.67
C GLU A 377 11.82 14.36 -0.10
N ALA A 378 11.86 14.97 -1.29
CA ALA A 378 13.09 15.09 -2.05
C ALA A 378 14.16 15.90 -1.26
N ALA A 379 13.77 17.01 -0.62
CA ALA A 379 14.66 17.80 0.22
C ALA A 379 15.17 17.02 1.42
N ARG A 380 14.28 16.26 2.11
CA ARG A 380 14.65 15.38 3.24
C ARG A 380 15.73 14.37 2.85
N LEU A 381 15.69 13.88 1.61
CA LEU A 381 16.65 12.91 1.06
C LEU A 381 17.87 13.56 0.39
N GLY A 382 18.07 14.86 0.58
CA GLY A 382 19.28 15.57 0.15
C GLY A 382 19.27 16.07 -1.30
N PHE A 383 18.13 16.03 -1.99
CA PHE A 383 17.99 16.64 -3.32
C PHE A 383 17.92 18.16 -3.19
N ARG A 384 18.65 18.86 -4.05
CA ARG A 384 18.84 20.32 -3.99
C ARG A 384 18.17 21.09 -5.12
N HIS A 385 17.84 20.40 -6.21
CA HIS A 385 17.21 20.96 -7.39
C HIS A 385 15.92 20.21 -7.72
N ALA A 386 14.86 20.93 -8.05
CA ALA A 386 13.60 20.35 -8.50
C ALA A 386 13.12 21.06 -9.76
N LEU A 387 12.94 20.30 -10.84
CA LEU A 387 12.29 20.74 -12.07
C LEU A 387 10.79 20.48 -11.93
N VAL A 388 9.98 21.54 -12.00
CA VAL A 388 8.54 21.48 -11.72
C VAL A 388 7.73 22.27 -12.73
N PRO A 389 6.42 22.00 -12.87
CA PRO A 389 5.51 22.77 -13.71
C PRO A 389 5.43 24.24 -13.28
N PRO A 390 4.84 25.14 -14.10
CA PRO A 390 4.65 26.55 -13.79
C PRO A 390 3.92 26.82 -12.47
N GLU A 391 4.20 27.96 -11.88
CA GLU A 391 3.80 28.40 -10.53
C GLU A 391 2.29 28.46 -10.27
N SER A 392 1.45 28.59 -11.31
CA SER A 392 0.00 28.41 -11.19
C SER A 392 -0.37 27.04 -10.60
N ALA A 393 0.58 26.08 -10.67
CA ALA A 393 0.53 24.75 -10.08
C ALA A 393 0.87 24.72 -8.59
N LEU A 394 1.60 25.68 -8.07
CA LEU A 394 1.96 25.76 -6.66
C LEU A 394 0.81 26.33 -5.79
N ARG A 395 -0.18 26.97 -6.43
CA ARG A 395 -1.38 27.52 -5.80
C ARG A 395 -2.50 26.47 -5.72
N VAL A 396 -2.31 25.40 -5.03
CA VAL A 396 -3.42 24.48 -4.73
C VAL A 396 -4.08 24.88 -3.43
N SER A 397 -5.31 25.44 -3.60
CA SER A 397 -6.39 25.58 -2.61
C SER A 397 -6.01 26.03 -1.19
N GLY A 398 -6.21 27.32 -0.95
CA GLY A 398 -6.64 27.87 0.33
C GLY A 398 -5.68 27.73 1.50
N THR A 399 -4.80 28.66 1.64
CA THR A 399 -3.92 29.00 2.76
C THR A 399 -2.43 28.81 2.47
N GLY A 400 -1.82 29.87 1.93
CA GLY A 400 -0.37 30.07 1.91
C GLY A 400 0.34 29.51 0.66
N ALA A 401 1.14 30.35 0.05
CA ALA A 401 2.11 29.95 -0.97
C ALA A 401 2.93 28.76 -0.45
N SER A 402 3.10 27.69 -1.26
CA SER A 402 4.03 26.63 -0.93
C SER A 402 5.43 27.18 -0.94
N VAL A 403 5.95 27.49 0.24
CA VAL A 403 7.36 27.81 0.38
C VAL A 403 8.12 26.51 0.13
N PRO A 404 8.99 26.43 -0.88
CA PRO A 404 9.88 25.28 -1.04
C PRO A 404 10.70 25.09 0.23
N PRO A 405 11.14 23.87 0.54
CA PRO A 405 12.08 23.65 1.63
C PRO A 405 13.30 24.58 1.45
N PRO A 406 13.81 25.23 2.48
CA PRO A 406 14.84 26.27 2.37
C PRO A 406 16.14 25.78 1.69
N GLU A 407 16.36 24.47 1.71
CA GLU A 407 17.55 23.84 1.11
C GLU A 407 17.39 23.46 -0.37
N MET A 408 16.19 23.59 -0.94
CA MET A 408 15.88 23.15 -2.30
C MET A 408 15.61 24.35 -3.21
N ARG A 409 16.29 24.38 -4.36
CA ARG A 409 16.02 25.33 -5.46
C ARG A 409 14.98 24.73 -6.41
N VAL A 410 13.85 25.40 -6.52
CA VAL A 410 12.77 25.00 -7.42
C VAL A 410 12.89 25.76 -8.73
N HIS A 411 12.96 25.04 -9.84
CA HIS A 411 13.10 25.55 -11.19
C HIS A 411 11.82 25.26 -11.98
N VAL A 412 11.15 26.30 -12.39
CA VAL A 412 9.91 26.19 -13.14
C VAL A 412 10.23 25.92 -14.61
N VAL A 413 9.73 24.80 -15.13
CA VAL A 413 9.87 24.40 -16.54
C VAL A 413 8.48 24.35 -17.17
N PRO A 414 8.13 25.34 -18.03
CA PRO A 414 6.80 25.42 -18.62
C PRO A 414 6.57 24.36 -19.70
N ASP A 415 7.61 23.89 -20.33
CA ASP A 415 7.57 22.96 -21.43
C ASP A 415 8.80 22.04 -21.47
N LEU A 416 8.75 21.08 -22.37
CA LEU A 416 9.80 20.10 -22.55
C LEU A 416 11.12 20.72 -23.05
N ALA A 417 11.07 21.78 -23.87
CA ALA A 417 12.26 22.44 -24.36
C ALA A 417 13.04 23.11 -23.25
N ALA A 418 12.34 23.81 -22.35
CA ALA A 418 12.94 24.38 -21.14
C ALA A 418 13.54 23.33 -20.22
N ALA A 419 12.88 22.16 -20.09
CA ALA A 419 13.38 21.05 -19.28
C ALA A 419 14.64 20.41 -19.88
N LEU A 420 14.67 20.20 -21.19
CA LEU A 420 15.83 19.64 -21.91
C LEU A 420 17.07 20.55 -21.82
N GLY A 421 16.89 21.85 -21.66
CA GLY A 421 17.99 22.80 -21.41
C GLY A 421 18.76 22.57 -20.11
N TRP A 422 18.30 21.65 -19.24
CA TRP A 422 19.00 21.24 -18.03
C TRP A 422 20.00 20.09 -18.25
N LEU A 423 19.97 19.46 -19.42
CA LEU A 423 20.92 18.41 -19.79
C LEU A 423 22.23 19.04 -20.29
N HIS A 424 23.35 18.59 -19.77
CA HIS A 424 24.70 19.07 -20.09
C HIS A 424 25.60 17.91 -20.49
N PRO A 425 26.66 18.17 -21.31
CA PRO A 425 27.67 17.16 -21.65
C PRO A 425 28.41 16.61 -20.44
#